data_97aaf80890ba410e2bf5e807fd604d2c
#
_entry.id   97aaf80890ba410e2bf5e807fd604d2c
#
_cell.length_a   1.000
_cell.length_b   1.000
_cell.length_c   1.000
_cell.angle_alpha   90.00
_cell.angle_beta   90.00
_cell.angle_gamma   90.00
#
_symmetry.space_group_name_H-M   'P 1'
#
loop_
_entity.id
_entity.type
_entity.pdbx_description
1 polymer ?
#
loop_
_entity_poly.entity_id
_entity_poly.type
_entity_poly.pdbx_seq_one_letter_code
_entity_poly.pdbx_strand_id
1 'polypeptide(L)'
;LIFFSTLKAYSQMTPREVYQKNVNSVVLIITKNKDGSKSKGTGSVIDSSKVITNAHVVLEGRDQMPDEILIFLSEDNFNDESQKNYKKGRSAKILRYDSDLDLALLEVKRIKTVPAIGLADSDQVMVGDPVLAIGHPESGGLWSLTSGRIGSIIKNQSGIKGKHVFQTETSLNRGNSGGPLLDGNGDMVGVNTNISRRSSDGLAITGINFAVQSNVLRDWLRMGGISLANTAPQKSDQTDVGIKKKEKVNPEPKKQTQEMESLPDNKLLTPPRPFDDKDLFNLFEDE
;
A
#
# COMPACT_ATOMS: atom_id res chain seq x y z
N LEU A 1 2.30 -34.30 33.57
CA LEU A 1 1.46 -34.09 32.39
C LEU A 1 2.05 -32.90 31.61
N ILE A 2 2.71 -33.16 30.50
CA ILE A 2 3.31 -32.12 29.63
C ILE A 2 2.22 -31.75 28.64
N PHE A 3 1.67 -30.54 28.75
CA PHE A 3 0.78 -29.98 27.75
C PHE A 3 1.58 -29.52 26.52
N PHE A 4 1.53 -30.31 25.45
CA PHE A 4 1.95 -29.83 24.13
C PHE A 4 0.84 -28.90 23.59
N SER A 5 1.04 -27.61 23.72
CA SER A 5 0.28 -26.61 22.97
C SER A 5 0.72 -26.73 21.49
N THR A 6 -0.13 -27.30 20.66
CA THR A 6 0.06 -27.27 19.20
C THR A 6 -0.15 -25.84 18.73
N LEU A 7 0.93 -25.09 18.57
CA LEU A 7 0.95 -23.88 17.75
C LEU A 7 0.52 -24.28 16.35
N LYS A 8 -0.70 -23.94 15.95
CA LYS A 8 -1.14 -23.99 14.57
C LYS A 8 -0.29 -22.95 13.80
N ALA A 9 0.75 -23.40 13.11
CA ALA A 9 1.46 -22.57 12.18
C ALA A 9 0.44 -22.19 11.09
N TYR A 10 -0.02 -20.92 11.08
CA TYR A 10 -0.75 -20.37 9.94
C TYR A 10 0.24 -20.29 8.78
N SER A 11 0.17 -21.25 7.87
CA SER A 11 0.91 -21.19 6.62
C SER A 11 0.39 -20.01 5.81
N GLN A 12 1.26 -19.10 5.40
CA GLN A 12 0.92 -18.06 4.44
C GLN A 12 0.42 -18.72 3.15
N MET A 13 -0.57 -18.08 2.50
CA MET A 13 -1.08 -18.53 1.21
C MET A 13 0.01 -18.41 0.14
N THR A 14 -0.02 -19.30 -0.83
CA THR A 14 0.79 -19.19 -2.05
C THR A 14 0.32 -17.97 -2.89
N PRO A 15 1.17 -17.41 -3.75
CA PRO A 15 0.76 -16.32 -4.66
C PRO A 15 -0.50 -16.66 -5.49
N ARG A 16 -0.65 -17.92 -5.90
CA ARG A 16 -1.83 -18.41 -6.59
C ARG A 16 -3.10 -18.32 -5.74
N GLU A 17 -3.02 -18.72 -4.48
CA GLU A 17 -4.16 -18.67 -3.57
C GLU A 17 -4.55 -17.22 -3.22
N VAL A 18 -3.55 -16.34 -3.01
CA VAL A 18 -3.80 -14.90 -2.82
C VAL A 18 -4.50 -14.31 -4.04
N TYR A 19 -4.06 -14.67 -5.25
CA TYR A 19 -4.69 -14.23 -6.48
C TYR A 19 -6.15 -14.70 -6.57
N GLN A 20 -6.39 -15.98 -6.37
CA GLN A 20 -7.73 -16.57 -6.42
C GLN A 20 -8.68 -15.96 -5.38
N LYS A 21 -8.18 -15.65 -4.18
CA LYS A 21 -8.95 -14.99 -3.13
C LYS A 21 -9.40 -13.59 -3.54
N ASN A 22 -8.55 -12.83 -4.25
CA ASN A 22 -8.72 -11.39 -4.40
C ASN A 22 -9.07 -10.91 -5.81
N VAL A 23 -8.86 -11.70 -6.87
CA VAL A 23 -9.00 -11.25 -8.26
C VAL A 23 -10.39 -10.66 -8.55
N ASN A 24 -11.46 -11.23 -7.97
CA ASN A 24 -12.81 -10.72 -8.14
C ASN A 24 -13.08 -9.41 -7.39
N SER A 25 -12.26 -9.08 -6.42
CA SER A 25 -12.36 -7.86 -5.61
C SER A 25 -11.53 -6.71 -6.19
N VAL A 26 -10.72 -6.99 -7.23
CA VAL A 26 -9.95 -6.00 -7.97
C VAL A 26 -10.72 -5.59 -9.21
N VAL A 27 -10.85 -4.30 -9.42
CA VAL A 27 -11.65 -3.74 -10.52
C VAL A 27 -10.79 -2.92 -11.47
N LEU A 28 -11.10 -3.01 -12.77
CA LEU A 28 -10.57 -2.09 -13.77
C LEU A 28 -11.38 -0.80 -13.73
N ILE A 29 -10.69 0.33 -13.72
CA ILE A 29 -11.27 1.67 -13.78
C ILE A 29 -10.91 2.30 -15.12
N ILE A 30 -11.92 2.76 -15.84
CA ILE A 30 -11.75 3.60 -17.03
C ILE A 30 -12.40 4.95 -16.72
N THR A 31 -11.60 6.00 -16.77
CA THR A 31 -12.06 7.37 -16.59
C THR A 31 -12.06 8.08 -17.94
N LYS A 32 -13.16 8.71 -18.29
CA LYS A 32 -13.29 9.56 -19.46
C LYS A 32 -13.26 11.01 -19.02
N ASN A 33 -12.33 11.78 -19.54
CA ASN A 33 -12.14 13.18 -19.24
C ASN A 33 -13.02 14.06 -20.15
N LYS A 34 -13.20 15.31 -19.77
CA LYS A 34 -14.03 16.28 -20.52
C LYS A 34 -13.48 16.57 -21.92
N ASP A 35 -12.18 16.48 -22.11
CA ASP A 35 -11.52 16.61 -23.43
C ASP A 35 -11.69 15.37 -24.32
N GLY A 36 -12.35 14.32 -23.82
CA GLY A 36 -12.55 13.04 -24.48
C GLY A 36 -11.39 12.04 -24.33
N SER A 37 -10.28 12.44 -23.68
CA SER A 37 -9.20 11.52 -23.34
C SER A 37 -9.68 10.49 -22.30
N LYS A 38 -8.98 9.35 -22.24
CA LYS A 38 -9.29 8.27 -21.30
C LYS A 38 -8.06 7.94 -20.49
N SER A 39 -8.27 7.66 -19.22
CA SER A 39 -7.27 7.06 -18.34
C SER A 39 -7.71 5.69 -17.84
N LYS A 40 -6.73 4.86 -17.52
CA LYS A 40 -6.91 3.51 -17.02
C LYS A 40 -6.21 3.35 -15.68
N GLY A 41 -6.89 2.71 -14.74
CA GLY A 41 -6.34 2.40 -13.43
C GLY A 41 -6.98 1.16 -12.84
N THR A 42 -6.63 0.91 -11.59
CA THR A 42 -7.12 -0.21 -10.80
C THR A 42 -7.83 0.31 -9.56
N GLY A 43 -8.77 -0.45 -9.05
CA GLY A 43 -9.39 -0.19 -7.75
C GLY A 43 -9.60 -1.47 -6.97
N SER A 44 -9.89 -1.34 -5.69
CA SER A 44 -10.15 -2.44 -4.76
C SER A 44 -11.52 -2.27 -4.13
N VAL A 45 -12.36 -3.30 -4.21
CA VAL A 45 -13.66 -3.33 -3.51
C VAL A 45 -13.38 -3.49 -2.02
N ILE A 46 -13.84 -2.53 -1.22
CA ILE A 46 -13.67 -2.51 0.25
C ILE A 46 -14.99 -2.62 1.03
N ASP A 47 -16.11 -2.53 0.32
CA ASP A 47 -17.47 -2.68 0.85
C ASP A 47 -18.42 -3.01 -0.32
N SER A 48 -19.63 -3.43 -0.03
CA SER A 48 -20.67 -3.85 -0.97
C SER A 48 -21.02 -2.85 -2.09
N SER A 49 -20.59 -1.61 -1.98
CA SER A 49 -20.80 -0.55 -2.97
C SER A 49 -19.62 0.42 -3.07
N LYS A 50 -18.50 0.13 -2.42
CA LYS A 50 -17.37 1.06 -2.33
C LYS A 50 -16.11 0.49 -2.92
N VAL A 51 -15.46 1.28 -3.74
CA VAL A 51 -14.16 0.99 -4.34
C VAL A 51 -13.17 2.06 -3.93
N ILE A 52 -12.01 1.65 -3.45
CA ILE A 52 -10.86 2.53 -3.22
C ILE A 52 -9.95 2.52 -4.44
N THR A 53 -9.41 3.68 -4.77
CA THR A 53 -8.41 3.87 -5.82
C THR A 53 -7.56 5.11 -5.51
N ASN A 54 -6.66 5.50 -6.43
CA ASN A 54 -5.94 6.77 -6.31
C ASN A 54 -6.77 7.95 -6.85
N ALA A 55 -6.50 9.14 -6.31
CA ALA A 55 -7.11 10.38 -6.79
C ALA A 55 -6.74 10.66 -8.25
N HIS A 56 -5.45 10.50 -8.62
CA HIS A 56 -4.97 10.72 -9.99
C HIS A 56 -5.55 9.75 -11.04
N VAL A 57 -6.15 8.62 -10.63
CA VAL A 57 -6.82 7.69 -11.55
C VAL A 57 -8.16 8.22 -11.99
N VAL A 58 -8.86 8.97 -11.12
CA VAL A 58 -10.25 9.39 -11.32
C VAL A 58 -10.44 10.90 -11.40
N LEU A 59 -9.37 11.68 -11.24
CA LEU A 59 -9.41 13.12 -11.43
C LEU A 59 -8.58 13.52 -12.64
N GLU A 60 -9.02 14.54 -13.34
CA GLU A 60 -8.23 15.23 -14.34
C GLU A 60 -7.38 16.31 -13.65
N GLY A 61 -6.05 16.18 -13.72
CA GLY A 61 -5.15 17.02 -12.93
C GLY A 61 -5.27 16.76 -11.43
N ARG A 62 -5.37 17.80 -10.60
CA ARG A 62 -5.48 17.65 -9.14
C ARG A 62 -6.92 17.53 -8.64
N ASP A 63 -7.86 18.28 -9.22
CA ASP A 63 -9.18 18.47 -8.62
C ASP A 63 -10.32 18.52 -9.66
N GLN A 64 -10.04 18.31 -10.94
CA GLN A 64 -11.08 18.37 -11.96
C GLN A 64 -11.82 17.03 -12.04
N MET A 65 -13.16 17.13 -11.97
CA MET A 65 -14.02 15.95 -12.09
C MET A 65 -14.08 15.47 -13.54
N PRO A 66 -13.97 14.17 -13.78
CA PRO A 66 -14.11 13.58 -15.11
C PRO A 66 -15.56 13.66 -15.59
N ASP A 67 -15.74 13.36 -16.87
CA ASP A 67 -17.07 13.22 -17.48
C ASP A 67 -17.76 11.94 -17.03
N GLU A 68 -17.02 10.83 -17.00
CA GLU A 68 -17.53 9.51 -16.65
C GLU A 68 -16.46 8.63 -16.00
N ILE A 69 -16.86 7.82 -15.02
CA ILE A 69 -16.05 6.76 -14.43
C ILE A 69 -16.79 5.45 -14.61
N LEU A 70 -16.14 4.49 -15.26
CA LEU A 70 -16.66 3.14 -15.49
C LEU A 70 -15.82 2.10 -14.75
N ILE A 71 -16.50 1.18 -14.07
CA ILE A 71 -15.92 0.06 -13.33
C ILE A 71 -16.24 -1.24 -14.03
N PHE A 72 -15.22 -2.08 -14.23
CA PHE A 72 -15.35 -3.42 -14.80
C PHE A 72 -14.82 -4.45 -13.81
N LEU A 73 -15.55 -5.54 -13.68
CA LEU A 73 -15.19 -6.70 -12.87
C LEU A 73 -14.47 -7.75 -13.74
N SER A 74 -13.72 -8.65 -13.10
CA SER A 74 -13.03 -9.75 -13.79
C SER A 74 -13.99 -10.65 -14.57
N GLU A 75 -15.20 -10.86 -14.06
CA GLU A 75 -16.27 -11.66 -14.71
C GLU A 75 -16.88 -10.99 -15.96
N ASP A 76 -16.67 -9.68 -16.16
CA ASP A 76 -17.23 -8.98 -17.33
C ASP A 76 -16.52 -9.36 -18.64
N ASN A 77 -15.37 -10.06 -18.55
CA ASN A 77 -14.53 -10.43 -19.70
C ASN A 77 -14.24 -9.20 -20.59
N PHE A 78 -13.84 -8.10 -19.94
CA PHE A 78 -13.51 -6.87 -20.65
C PHE A 78 -12.30 -7.11 -21.56
N ASN A 79 -12.42 -6.70 -22.82
CA ASN A 79 -11.33 -6.65 -23.78
C ASN A 79 -11.23 -5.21 -24.29
N ASP A 80 -10.06 -4.57 -24.12
CA ASP A 80 -9.82 -3.18 -24.47
C ASP A 80 -9.94 -2.89 -25.98
N GLU A 81 -9.80 -3.91 -26.81
CA GLU A 81 -9.86 -3.79 -28.27
C GLU A 81 -11.29 -3.63 -28.82
N SER A 82 -12.32 -3.87 -28.01
CA SER A 82 -13.70 -3.83 -28.44
C SER A 82 -14.53 -2.78 -27.70
N GLN A 83 -14.89 -1.70 -28.37
CA GLN A 83 -15.80 -0.66 -27.83
C GLN A 83 -17.16 -1.21 -27.35
N LYS A 84 -17.58 -2.39 -27.82
CA LYS A 84 -18.83 -3.05 -27.39
C LYS A 84 -18.81 -3.41 -25.90
N ASN A 85 -17.65 -3.58 -25.30
CA ASN A 85 -17.49 -3.94 -23.90
C ASN A 85 -17.72 -2.78 -22.92
N TYR A 86 -17.62 -1.52 -23.35
CA TYR A 86 -17.92 -0.36 -22.51
C TYR A 86 -19.35 -0.35 -21.97
N LYS A 87 -20.31 -0.96 -22.68
CA LYS A 87 -21.69 -1.07 -22.23
C LYS A 87 -21.86 -1.93 -20.97
N LYS A 88 -20.88 -2.76 -20.64
CA LYS A 88 -20.88 -3.57 -19.41
C LYS A 88 -20.35 -2.81 -18.19
N GLY A 89 -19.74 -1.66 -18.42
CA GLY A 89 -19.20 -0.82 -17.35
C GLY A 89 -20.29 -0.36 -16.39
N ARG A 90 -19.95 -0.36 -15.11
CA ARG A 90 -20.79 0.18 -14.03
C ARG A 90 -20.36 1.60 -13.76
N SER A 91 -21.30 2.55 -13.89
CA SER A 91 -21.00 3.94 -13.55
C SER A 91 -20.68 4.08 -12.07
N ALA A 92 -19.65 4.84 -11.77
CA ALA A 92 -19.21 5.16 -10.43
C ALA A 92 -19.27 6.66 -10.16
N LYS A 93 -19.41 7.04 -8.88
CA LYS A 93 -19.36 8.42 -8.40
C LYS A 93 -18.26 8.57 -7.38
N ILE A 94 -17.53 9.66 -7.42
CA ILE A 94 -16.57 10.02 -6.39
C ILE A 94 -17.34 10.46 -5.14
N LEU A 95 -17.19 9.74 -4.03
CA LEU A 95 -17.73 10.11 -2.72
C LEU A 95 -16.79 11.04 -1.97
N ARG A 96 -15.50 10.77 -2.07
CA ARG A 96 -14.44 11.51 -1.40
C ARG A 96 -13.13 11.31 -2.15
N TYR A 97 -12.27 12.32 -2.14
CA TYR A 97 -10.89 12.20 -2.60
C TYR A 97 -9.95 13.08 -1.76
N ASP A 98 -8.68 12.82 -1.89
CA ASP A 98 -7.59 13.57 -1.30
C ASP A 98 -6.40 13.51 -2.26
N SER A 99 -6.11 14.64 -2.90
CA SER A 99 -5.04 14.71 -3.92
C SER A 99 -3.64 14.70 -3.31
N ASP A 100 -3.49 15.08 -2.04
CA ASP A 100 -2.21 15.02 -1.35
C ASP A 100 -1.88 13.60 -0.90
N LEU A 101 -2.83 12.88 -0.33
CA LEU A 101 -2.69 11.45 -0.01
C LEU A 101 -2.74 10.56 -1.25
N ASP A 102 -3.28 11.08 -2.35
CA ASP A 102 -3.56 10.34 -3.59
C ASP A 102 -4.55 9.18 -3.38
N LEU A 103 -5.65 9.46 -2.68
CA LEU A 103 -6.72 8.50 -2.41
C LEU A 103 -8.06 9.01 -2.96
N ALA A 104 -8.87 8.11 -3.49
CA ALA A 104 -10.25 8.38 -3.88
C ALA A 104 -11.15 7.21 -3.53
N LEU A 105 -12.32 7.52 -2.97
CA LEU A 105 -13.39 6.58 -2.67
C LEU A 105 -14.53 6.75 -3.66
N LEU A 106 -14.91 5.66 -4.29
CA LEU A 106 -15.99 5.62 -5.27
C LEU A 106 -17.20 4.87 -4.71
N GLU A 107 -18.39 5.33 -5.06
CA GLU A 107 -19.62 4.58 -4.95
C GLU A 107 -19.95 3.93 -6.29
N VAL A 108 -20.19 2.63 -6.25
CA VAL A 108 -20.49 1.80 -7.44
C VAL A 108 -21.77 1.01 -7.19
N LYS A 109 -22.71 1.08 -8.11
CA LYS A 109 -23.92 0.26 -8.05
C LYS A 109 -23.66 -1.13 -8.63
N ARG A 110 -24.39 -2.14 -8.14
CA ARG A 110 -24.38 -3.52 -8.67
C ARG A 110 -23.07 -4.30 -8.46
N ILE A 111 -22.38 -4.07 -7.35
CA ILE A 111 -21.20 -4.86 -6.94
C ILE A 111 -21.41 -5.54 -5.57
N LYS A 112 -22.66 -5.65 -5.10
CA LYS A 112 -22.98 -6.18 -3.76
C LYS A 112 -22.54 -7.62 -3.54
N THR A 113 -22.41 -8.40 -4.60
CA THR A 113 -21.98 -9.81 -4.55
C THR A 113 -20.45 -9.96 -4.62
N VAL A 114 -19.73 -8.88 -4.92
CA VAL A 114 -18.28 -8.90 -5.00
C VAL A 114 -17.71 -8.88 -3.58
N PRO A 115 -16.82 -9.82 -3.22
CA PRO A 115 -16.21 -9.82 -1.91
C PRO A 115 -15.36 -8.56 -1.69
N ALA A 116 -15.33 -8.04 -0.46
CA ALA A 116 -14.44 -6.94 -0.10
C ALA A 116 -13.05 -7.48 0.27
N ILE A 117 -12.00 -6.74 -0.11
CA ILE A 117 -10.64 -7.02 0.35
C ILE A 117 -10.51 -6.56 1.81
N GLY A 118 -9.96 -7.42 2.67
CA GLY A 118 -9.62 -7.07 4.05
C GLY A 118 -8.48 -6.05 4.10
N LEU A 119 -8.51 -5.13 5.06
CA LEU A 119 -7.39 -4.24 5.36
C LEU A 119 -6.52 -4.85 6.45
N ALA A 120 -5.26 -5.12 6.14
CA ALA A 120 -4.25 -5.47 7.13
C ALA A 120 -3.83 -4.26 7.97
N ASP A 121 -3.21 -4.52 9.12
CA ASP A 121 -2.54 -3.49 9.91
C ASP A 121 -1.14 -3.22 9.31
N SER A 122 -0.99 -2.09 8.62
CA SER A 122 0.28 -1.74 7.97
C SER A 122 1.43 -1.46 8.95
N ASP A 123 1.15 -1.23 10.24
CA ASP A 123 2.19 -1.05 11.25
C ASP A 123 2.89 -2.37 11.62
N GLN A 124 2.32 -3.52 11.24
CA GLN A 124 2.95 -4.83 11.41
C GLN A 124 3.84 -5.24 10.25
N VAL A 125 3.82 -4.49 9.15
CA VAL A 125 4.60 -4.77 7.94
C VAL A 125 6.05 -4.30 8.11
N MET A 126 7.00 -5.15 7.76
CA MET A 126 8.43 -4.88 7.89
C MET A 126 9.14 -4.87 6.53
N VAL A 127 10.29 -4.21 6.48
CA VAL A 127 11.19 -4.30 5.32
C VAL A 127 11.62 -5.75 5.11
N GLY A 128 11.51 -6.24 3.87
CA GLY A 128 11.78 -7.62 3.49
C GLY A 128 10.52 -8.50 3.38
N ASP A 129 9.38 -8.06 3.92
CA ASP A 129 8.13 -8.83 3.82
C ASP A 129 7.71 -9.01 2.36
N PRO A 130 7.28 -10.23 1.97
CA PRO A 130 6.77 -10.50 0.63
C PRO A 130 5.42 -9.83 0.43
N VAL A 131 5.23 -9.24 -0.74
CA VAL A 131 3.97 -8.60 -1.13
C VAL A 131 3.61 -8.94 -2.57
N LEU A 132 2.34 -8.82 -2.87
CA LEU A 132 1.74 -9.12 -4.17
C LEU A 132 0.88 -7.93 -4.61
N ALA A 133 0.79 -7.70 -5.91
CA ALA A 133 -0.13 -6.72 -6.46
C ALA A 133 -0.95 -7.34 -7.60
N ILE A 134 -2.22 -7.00 -7.66
CA ILE A 134 -3.11 -7.35 -8.77
C ILE A 134 -3.56 -6.05 -9.43
N GLY A 135 -3.46 -5.97 -10.75
CA GLY A 135 -3.81 -4.74 -11.46
C GLY A 135 -3.93 -4.90 -12.96
N HIS A 136 -3.96 -3.76 -13.65
CA HIS A 136 -4.25 -3.64 -15.08
C HIS A 136 -3.14 -2.85 -15.78
N PRO A 137 -1.92 -3.39 -15.88
CA PRO A 137 -0.80 -2.66 -16.47
C PRO A 137 -1.11 -2.25 -17.91
N GLU A 138 -0.62 -1.08 -18.32
CA GLU A 138 -0.91 -0.48 -19.64
C GLU A 138 -0.44 -1.37 -20.80
N SER A 139 0.73 -2.00 -20.65
CA SER A 139 1.32 -2.87 -21.65
C SER A 139 1.30 -4.35 -21.24
N GLY A 140 0.30 -4.77 -20.47
CA GLY A 140 0.17 -6.15 -19.99
C GLY A 140 -1.27 -6.63 -19.96
N GLY A 141 -1.47 -7.86 -19.50
CA GLY A 141 -2.80 -8.43 -19.33
C GLY A 141 -3.59 -7.76 -18.22
N LEU A 142 -4.90 -7.71 -18.38
CA LEU A 142 -5.81 -7.26 -17.32
C LEU A 142 -5.78 -8.27 -16.16
N TRP A 143 -5.97 -7.79 -14.92
CA TRP A 143 -5.90 -8.61 -13.70
C TRP A 143 -4.57 -9.36 -13.56
N SER A 144 -3.46 -8.72 -13.96
CA SER A 144 -2.12 -9.30 -13.82
C SER A 144 -1.68 -9.33 -12.37
N LEU A 145 -1.04 -10.45 -11.98
CA LEU A 145 -0.38 -10.60 -10.68
C LEU A 145 1.11 -10.27 -10.81
N THR A 146 1.62 -9.46 -9.91
CA THR A 146 3.05 -9.22 -9.73
C THR A 146 3.43 -9.44 -8.27
N SER A 147 4.70 -9.80 -8.02
CA SER A 147 5.22 -10.06 -6.69
C SER A 147 6.51 -9.28 -6.45
N GLY A 148 6.80 -9.02 -5.18
CA GLY A 148 7.99 -8.33 -4.73
C GLY A 148 8.08 -8.33 -3.21
N ARG A 149 8.87 -7.39 -2.68
CA ARG A 149 9.06 -7.19 -1.24
C ARG A 149 8.91 -5.73 -0.87
N ILE A 150 8.68 -5.48 0.41
CA ILE A 150 8.81 -4.15 0.98
C ILE A 150 10.29 -3.79 1.06
N GLY A 151 10.70 -2.77 0.34
CA GLY A 151 12.08 -2.28 0.32
C GLY A 151 12.37 -1.19 1.36
N SER A 152 11.35 -0.36 1.69
CA SER A 152 11.47 0.71 2.67
C SER A 152 10.11 1.16 3.20
N ILE A 153 10.10 1.79 4.37
CA ILE A 153 8.92 2.41 5.00
C ILE A 153 9.20 3.92 5.11
N ILE A 154 8.43 4.71 4.38
CA ILE A 154 8.65 6.15 4.29
C ILE A 154 7.49 6.89 4.96
N LYS A 155 7.82 7.74 5.94
CA LYS A 155 6.85 8.60 6.61
C LYS A 155 6.83 9.99 5.96
N ASN A 156 5.64 10.57 5.84
CA ASN A 156 5.43 11.92 5.30
C ASN A 156 6.07 12.13 3.92
N GLN A 157 5.84 11.18 3.01
CA GLN A 157 6.41 11.22 1.66
C GLN A 157 6.16 12.59 1.00
N SER A 158 7.20 13.12 0.34
CA SER A 158 7.17 14.44 -0.32
C SER A 158 6.80 15.59 0.63
N GLY A 159 7.09 15.48 1.94
CA GLY A 159 6.76 16.49 2.94
C GLY A 159 5.26 16.53 3.32
N ILE A 160 4.42 15.68 2.77
CA ILE A 160 2.99 15.64 3.05
C ILE A 160 2.75 14.94 4.38
N LYS A 161 2.29 15.69 5.38
CA LYS A 161 2.01 15.17 6.73
C LYS A 161 0.96 14.06 6.67
N GLY A 162 1.28 12.91 7.25
CA GLY A 162 0.39 11.75 7.32
C GLY A 162 0.43 10.86 6.07
N LYS A 163 1.09 11.25 4.98
CA LYS A 163 1.29 10.39 3.82
C LYS A 163 2.40 9.38 4.09
N HIS A 164 2.06 8.26 4.72
CA HIS A 164 2.99 7.15 4.94
C HIS A 164 2.87 6.16 3.80
N VAL A 165 4.00 5.74 3.25
CA VAL A 165 4.02 4.81 2.11
C VAL A 165 5.03 3.69 2.33
N PHE A 166 4.78 2.58 1.68
CA PHE A 166 5.76 1.54 1.43
C PHE A 166 6.46 1.80 0.11
N GLN A 167 7.79 1.67 0.10
CA GLN A 167 8.54 1.46 -1.13
C GLN A 167 8.62 -0.04 -1.38
N THR A 168 8.37 -0.47 -2.62
CA THR A 168 8.42 -1.87 -3.02
C THR A 168 9.08 -2.04 -4.38
N GLU A 169 9.71 -3.18 -4.59
CA GLU A 169 10.23 -3.62 -5.89
C GLU A 169 9.17 -4.33 -6.75
N THR A 170 7.97 -4.55 -6.20
CA THR A 170 6.85 -5.13 -6.95
C THR A 170 6.65 -4.34 -8.23
N SER A 171 6.69 -5.01 -9.38
CA SER A 171 6.56 -4.33 -10.67
C SER A 171 5.21 -3.66 -10.81
N LEU A 172 5.19 -2.34 -10.63
CA LEU A 172 4.01 -1.50 -10.79
C LEU A 172 4.21 -0.58 -11.99
N ASN A 173 3.40 -0.76 -13.02
CA ASN A 173 3.36 0.07 -14.22
C ASN A 173 2.10 0.95 -14.22
N ARG A 174 2.02 1.87 -15.20
CA ARG A 174 0.77 2.60 -15.44
C ARG A 174 -0.40 1.62 -15.55
N GLY A 175 -1.51 1.94 -14.90
CA GLY A 175 -2.68 1.09 -14.82
C GLY A 175 -2.77 0.24 -13.55
N ASN A 176 -1.66 -0.03 -12.83
CA ASN A 176 -1.69 -0.68 -11.51
C ASN A 176 -2.04 0.28 -10.37
N SER A 177 -1.97 1.59 -10.62
CA SER A 177 -2.34 2.64 -9.66
C SER A 177 -3.76 2.45 -9.13
N GLY A 178 -3.94 2.58 -7.82
CA GLY A 178 -5.19 2.39 -7.10
C GLY A 178 -5.52 0.94 -6.75
N GLY A 179 -4.76 -0.03 -7.29
CA GLY A 179 -4.89 -1.44 -6.95
C GLY A 179 -4.28 -1.80 -5.59
N PRO A 180 -4.57 -3.00 -5.08
CA PRO A 180 -4.09 -3.44 -3.79
C PRO A 180 -2.61 -3.85 -3.83
N LEU A 181 -1.87 -3.50 -2.78
CA LEU A 181 -0.67 -4.21 -2.35
C LEU A 181 -1.11 -5.18 -1.25
N LEU A 182 -0.92 -6.48 -1.45
CA LEU A 182 -1.44 -7.55 -0.60
C LEU A 182 -0.31 -8.23 0.16
N ASP A 183 -0.58 -8.66 1.39
CA ASP A 183 0.31 -9.55 2.16
C ASP A 183 0.09 -11.03 1.79
N GLY A 184 0.83 -11.92 2.48
CA GLY A 184 0.71 -13.37 2.31
C GLY A 184 -0.61 -13.99 2.81
N ASN A 185 -1.48 -13.21 3.46
CA ASN A 185 -2.83 -13.62 3.83
C ASN A 185 -3.88 -13.11 2.81
N GLY A 186 -3.44 -12.35 1.81
CA GLY A 186 -4.30 -11.72 0.82
C GLY A 186 -5.08 -10.54 1.37
N ASP A 187 -4.59 -9.90 2.44
CA ASP A 187 -5.17 -8.68 2.98
C ASP A 187 -4.37 -7.46 2.49
N MET A 188 -5.04 -6.34 2.26
CA MET A 188 -4.43 -5.15 1.69
C MET A 188 -3.61 -4.40 2.72
N VAL A 189 -2.28 -4.34 2.51
CA VAL A 189 -1.32 -3.55 3.31
C VAL A 189 -1.15 -2.15 2.77
N GLY A 190 -1.54 -1.90 1.50
CA GLY A 190 -1.44 -0.57 0.90
C GLY A 190 -2.19 -0.44 -0.43
N VAL A 191 -2.34 0.80 -0.88
CA VAL A 191 -2.90 1.18 -2.18
C VAL A 191 -1.75 1.58 -3.09
N ASN A 192 -1.52 0.82 -4.16
CA ASN A 192 -0.45 1.09 -5.11
C ASN A 192 -0.60 2.47 -5.72
N THR A 193 0.47 3.26 -5.71
CA THR A 193 0.49 4.57 -6.36
C THR A 193 1.71 4.67 -7.28
N ASN A 194 1.53 5.25 -8.46
CA ASN A 194 2.61 5.45 -9.41
C ASN A 194 3.04 6.92 -9.35
N ILE A 195 4.20 7.17 -8.78
CA ILE A 195 4.82 8.49 -8.84
C ILE A 195 5.64 8.54 -10.13
N SER A 196 5.39 9.59 -10.94
CA SER A 196 6.14 9.84 -12.17
C SER A 196 7.64 9.82 -11.88
N ARG A 197 8.37 8.93 -12.57
CA ARG A 197 9.77 8.63 -12.32
C ARG A 197 10.58 8.99 -13.54
N ARG A 198 10.93 10.25 -13.62
CA ARG A 198 12.03 10.68 -14.49
C ARG A 198 13.07 11.28 -13.58
N SER A 199 14.28 10.77 -13.65
CA SER A 199 15.45 11.46 -13.17
C SER A 199 15.62 12.78 -13.94
N SER A 200 16.41 13.69 -13.44
CA SER A 200 16.69 14.98 -14.06
C SER A 200 17.20 14.86 -15.51
N ASP A 201 17.82 13.73 -15.85
CA ASP A 201 18.31 13.37 -17.19
C ASP A 201 17.26 12.71 -18.11
N GLY A 202 16.00 12.58 -17.66
CA GLY A 202 14.91 11.99 -18.42
C GLY A 202 14.86 10.45 -18.43
N LEU A 203 15.82 9.77 -17.80
CA LEU A 203 15.83 8.31 -17.71
C LEU A 203 14.75 7.80 -16.76
N ALA A 204 14.11 6.69 -17.13
CA ALA A 204 13.14 6.04 -16.28
C ALA A 204 13.82 5.38 -15.08
N ILE A 205 13.47 5.78 -13.86
CA ILE A 205 13.87 5.07 -12.64
C ILE A 205 13.01 3.82 -12.53
N THR A 206 13.59 2.63 -12.68
CA THR A 206 12.90 1.34 -12.55
C THR A 206 13.13 0.74 -11.18
N GLY A 207 12.19 -0.11 -10.71
CA GLY A 207 12.36 -0.88 -9.47
C GLY A 207 12.01 -0.15 -8.17
N ILE A 208 11.62 1.14 -8.23
CA ILE A 208 11.13 1.86 -7.06
C ILE A 208 9.64 2.16 -7.25
N ASN A 209 8.80 1.49 -6.52
CA ASN A 209 7.35 1.64 -6.54
C ASN A 209 6.86 1.99 -5.15
N PHE A 210 5.69 2.64 -5.06
CA PHE A 210 5.14 3.07 -3.79
C PHE A 210 3.70 2.60 -3.62
N ALA A 211 3.31 2.41 -2.36
CA ALA A 211 1.93 2.15 -1.98
C ALA A 211 1.60 2.95 -0.71
N VAL A 212 0.47 3.67 -0.73
CA VAL A 212 -0.05 4.35 0.45
C VAL A 212 -0.49 3.31 1.46
N GLN A 213 0.00 3.40 2.70
CA GLN A 213 -0.23 2.39 3.74
C GLN A 213 -1.71 2.23 4.08
N SER A 214 -2.14 1.01 4.39
CA SER A 214 -3.54 0.70 4.72
C SER A 214 -4.03 1.44 5.96
N ASN A 215 -3.19 1.71 6.95
CA ASN A 215 -3.57 2.51 8.12
C ASN A 215 -3.85 3.97 7.75
N VAL A 216 -3.11 4.56 6.80
CA VAL A 216 -3.40 5.89 6.25
C VAL A 216 -4.80 5.89 5.60
N LEU A 217 -5.09 4.88 4.77
CA LEU A 217 -6.41 4.71 4.18
C LEU A 217 -7.50 4.56 5.25
N ARG A 218 -7.28 3.73 6.26
CA ARG A 218 -8.24 3.50 7.34
C ARG A 218 -8.57 4.78 8.11
N ASP A 219 -7.54 5.56 8.46
CA ASP A 219 -7.71 6.82 9.16
C ASP A 219 -8.42 7.86 8.28
N TRP A 220 -8.05 7.94 7.01
CA TRP A 220 -8.70 8.82 6.05
C TRP A 220 -10.19 8.48 5.88
N LEU A 221 -10.57 7.21 5.77
CA LEU A 221 -11.97 6.77 5.72
C LEU A 221 -12.72 7.12 7.00
N ARG A 222 -12.13 6.86 8.16
CA ARG A 222 -12.72 7.17 9.48
C ARG A 222 -12.98 8.67 9.66
N MET A 223 -12.04 9.53 9.27
CA MET A 223 -12.24 10.98 9.26
C MET A 223 -13.39 11.41 8.35
N GLY A 224 -13.70 10.64 7.31
CA GLY A 224 -14.86 10.83 6.44
C GLY A 224 -16.16 10.22 6.96
N GLY A 225 -16.19 9.70 8.19
CA GLY A 225 -17.38 9.04 8.75
C GLY A 225 -17.69 7.67 8.14
N ILE A 226 -16.72 7.06 7.43
CA ILE A 226 -16.88 5.77 6.76
C ILE A 226 -16.25 4.68 7.62
N SER A 227 -17.09 3.77 8.12
CA SER A 227 -16.68 2.58 8.86
C SER A 227 -16.69 1.38 7.94
N LEU A 228 -15.61 0.58 7.93
CA LEU A 228 -15.52 -0.66 7.17
C LEU A 228 -15.91 -1.84 8.05
N ALA A 229 -16.81 -2.70 7.57
CA ALA A 229 -17.29 -3.86 8.30
C ALA A 229 -16.24 -4.97 8.49
N ASN A 230 -15.20 -5.02 7.65
CA ASN A 230 -14.15 -6.05 7.61
C ASN A 230 -12.76 -5.45 7.85
N THR A 231 -12.52 -4.93 9.04
CA THR A 231 -11.15 -4.70 9.51
C THR A 231 -10.72 -5.90 10.33
N ALA A 232 -9.50 -6.44 10.09
CA ALA A 232 -8.90 -7.44 10.96
C ALA A 232 -9.00 -6.96 12.42
N PRO A 233 -9.25 -7.88 13.40
CA PRO A 233 -9.46 -7.50 14.79
C PRO A 233 -8.25 -6.73 15.31
N GLN A 234 -8.46 -5.46 15.67
CA GLN A 234 -7.50 -4.72 16.48
C GLN A 234 -7.28 -5.55 17.76
N LYS A 235 -6.03 -5.78 18.15
CA LYS A 235 -5.72 -6.21 19.50
C LYS A 235 -6.36 -5.18 20.42
N SER A 236 -7.43 -5.60 21.10
CA SER A 236 -8.07 -4.80 22.15
C SER A 236 -6.98 -4.36 23.13
N ASP A 237 -6.90 -3.06 23.40
CA ASP A 237 -6.23 -2.52 24.57
C ASP A 237 -6.64 -3.37 25.78
N GLN A 238 -5.74 -4.19 26.25
CA GLN A 238 -5.90 -4.81 27.56
C GLN A 238 -5.74 -3.68 28.56
N THR A 239 -6.89 -3.20 29.01
CA THR A 239 -7.04 -2.35 30.18
C THR A 239 -6.17 -2.89 31.30
N ASP A 240 -5.29 -2.03 31.71
CA ASP A 240 -4.45 -2.08 32.91
C ASP A 240 -5.28 -2.50 34.14
N VAL A 241 -5.19 -3.77 34.50
CA VAL A 241 -5.70 -4.25 35.81
C VAL A 241 -4.55 -4.09 36.80
N GLY A 242 -4.69 -3.07 37.60
CA GLY A 242 -3.75 -2.68 38.64
C GLY A 242 -3.21 -3.83 39.49
N ILE A 243 -1.93 -4.05 39.46
CA ILE A 243 -1.20 -4.84 40.46
C ILE A 243 -0.52 -3.86 41.41
N LYS A 244 -1.04 -3.88 42.66
CA LYS A 244 -0.51 -3.14 43.78
C LYS A 244 0.98 -3.46 44.01
N LYS A 245 1.78 -2.41 44.12
CA LYS A 245 3.16 -2.46 44.63
C LYS A 245 3.23 -3.18 45.96
N LYS A 246 4.13 -4.15 46.06
CA LYS A 246 4.83 -4.52 47.29
C LYS A 246 6.31 -4.24 47.08
N GLU A 247 6.80 -3.26 47.85
CA GLU A 247 8.22 -3.02 48.05
C GLU A 247 8.90 -4.22 48.69
N LYS A 248 10.08 -4.57 48.19
CA LYS A 248 11.18 -5.12 49.01
C LYS A 248 12.52 -5.04 48.28
N VAL A 249 13.32 -4.10 48.78
CA VAL A 249 14.74 -4.25 49.21
C VAL A 249 15.75 -4.91 48.25
N ASN A 250 16.70 -4.05 47.86
CA ASN A 250 17.93 -4.28 47.13
C ASN A 250 18.94 -5.10 47.96
N PRO A 251 19.80 -5.91 47.38
CA PRO A 251 21.23 -5.84 47.68
C PRO A 251 22.11 -5.69 46.41
N GLU A 252 23.15 -4.87 46.57
CA GLU A 252 24.21 -4.54 45.62
C GLU A 252 24.92 -5.78 45.01
N PRO A 253 25.33 -5.73 43.73
CA PRO A 253 26.29 -6.70 43.21
C PRO A 253 27.74 -6.16 43.29
N LYS A 254 28.59 -7.04 43.80
CA LYS A 254 30.03 -6.90 43.91
C LYS A 254 30.71 -6.78 42.55
N LYS A 255 31.66 -5.84 42.45
CA LYS A 255 32.64 -5.67 41.37
C LYS A 255 33.47 -6.96 41.18
N GLN A 256 33.49 -7.53 40.02
CA GLN A 256 34.60 -8.38 39.55
C GLN A 256 35.31 -7.68 38.40
N THR A 257 36.53 -7.33 38.64
CA THR A 257 37.51 -6.84 37.68
C THR A 257 38.03 -8.00 36.88
N GLN A 258 37.85 -8.02 35.58
CA GLN A 258 38.66 -8.85 34.69
C GLN A 258 39.41 -7.94 33.73
N GLU A 259 40.71 -8.12 33.74
CA GLU A 259 41.69 -7.55 32.83
C GLU A 259 41.34 -7.90 31.38
N MET A 260 41.30 -6.92 30.52
CA MET A 260 41.15 -7.11 29.07
C MET A 260 42.49 -6.81 28.40
N GLU A 261 43.05 -7.84 27.79
CA GLU A 261 44.22 -7.76 26.91
C GLU A 261 43.91 -6.79 25.73
N SER A 262 44.93 -6.01 25.40
CA SER A 262 44.91 -5.03 24.33
C SER A 262 44.99 -5.67 22.96
N LEU A 263 43.99 -5.46 22.12
CA LEU A 263 44.01 -5.70 20.67
C LEU A 263 44.44 -4.43 19.90
N PRO A 264 45.13 -4.58 18.76
CA PRO A 264 45.76 -3.45 18.08
C PRO A 264 44.78 -2.55 17.34
N ASP A 265 45.18 -1.28 17.22
CA ASP A 265 44.49 -0.16 16.58
C ASP A 265 43.80 -0.52 15.26
N ASN A 266 42.48 -0.58 15.28
CA ASN A 266 41.67 -0.59 14.08
C ASN A 266 41.13 0.85 13.89
N LYS A 267 41.58 1.52 12.82
CA LYS A 267 41.09 2.84 12.42
C LYS A 267 39.57 2.82 12.33
N LEU A 268 38.92 3.44 13.28
CA LEU A 268 37.48 3.74 13.21
C LEU A 268 37.22 4.60 11.95
N LEU A 269 36.64 3.99 10.94
CA LEU A 269 35.98 4.73 9.87
C LEU A 269 34.81 5.47 10.51
N THR A 270 34.89 6.80 10.53
CA THR A 270 33.74 7.64 10.90
C THR A 270 32.57 7.31 10.01
N PRO A 271 31.35 7.12 10.56
CA PRO A 271 30.17 6.89 9.71
C PRO A 271 30.00 8.09 8.78
N PRO A 272 29.60 7.86 7.52
CA PRO A 272 29.32 8.96 6.60
C PRO A 272 28.21 9.82 7.20
N ARG A 273 28.37 11.15 7.14
CA ARG A 273 27.35 12.09 7.56
C ARG A 273 26.05 11.84 6.76
N PRO A 274 24.87 12.08 7.37
CA PRO A 274 23.61 12.00 6.62
C PRO A 274 23.67 12.94 5.42
N PHE A 275 23.22 12.46 4.26
CA PHE A 275 23.05 13.30 3.07
C PHE A 275 22.07 14.43 3.39
N ASP A 276 22.49 15.68 3.22
CA ASP A 276 21.64 16.86 3.23
C ASP A 276 21.16 17.11 1.77
N ASP A 277 19.91 17.54 1.61
CA ASP A 277 19.33 17.87 0.30
C ASP A 277 20.15 18.92 -0.48
N LYS A 278 20.99 19.69 0.20
CA LYS A 278 21.93 20.63 -0.39
C LYS A 278 23.15 19.96 -1.05
N ASP A 279 23.52 18.76 -0.63
CA ASP A 279 24.62 18.00 -1.23
C ASP A 279 24.26 17.46 -2.62
N LEU A 280 22.96 17.34 -2.94
CA LEU A 280 22.47 16.94 -4.26
C LEU A 280 22.57 18.08 -5.30
N PHE A 281 22.50 19.35 -4.89
CA PHE A 281 22.58 20.48 -5.82
C PHE A 281 24.00 20.82 -6.24
N ASN A 282 25.00 20.50 -5.44
CA ASN A 282 26.41 20.85 -5.72
C ASN A 282 27.14 19.82 -6.60
N LEU A 283 26.52 18.70 -6.95
CA LEU A 283 27.10 17.67 -7.82
C LEU A 283 26.98 17.99 -9.33
N PHE A 284 26.31 19.10 -9.71
CA PHE A 284 25.98 19.41 -11.09
C PHE A 284 26.39 20.83 -11.55
N GLU A 285 27.22 21.53 -10.79
CA GLU A 285 27.72 22.88 -11.21
C GLU A 285 29.12 22.87 -11.86
N ASP A 286 29.77 21.72 -12.06
CA ASP A 286 31.06 21.63 -12.74
C ASP A 286 30.93 20.70 -13.98
N GLU A 287 30.30 21.22 -15.06
CA GLU A 287 30.64 20.93 -16.46
C GLU A 287 30.02 22.00 -17.39
#